data_79aaee823ac5d86057c67feeb0b7ff6a
#
_entry.id   79aaee823ac5d86057c67feeb0b7ff6a
#
_cell.length_a   1.000
_cell.length_b   1.000
_cell.length_c   1.000
_cell.angle_alpha   90.00
_cell.angle_beta   90.00
_cell.angle_gamma   90.00
#
_symmetry.space_group_name_H-M   'P 1'
#
loop_
_entity.id
_entity.type
_entity.pdbx_description
1 polymer ?
#
loop_
_entity_poly.entity_id
_entity_poly.type
_entity_poly.pdbx_seq_one_letter_code
_entity_poly.pdbx_strand_id
1 'polypeptide(L)'
;MKRSFFPFFLQTIRIHYQDPELAFYTKGVLGLLWLVQLPVALWYGAPAQFYALLGAMLLAIGVDLVPFPRQHSRTDDYVTSAVMLVCCFVLFWKASIGYFSVFFLLIYLFCNVFILGIAGSAPFSLLGLKGVMLCLRGVLVADPAARYGADFVPRLPFLFLCILGIAYIITFFIQRYWVEKLQQHVILQARIDTERARLSEMSLKVITAMYSALSSKVPEVDLHCEQVAALTQELARRMGLDEMACRDGYYAGLLHEVGAVGLPDAVLQNRQLTEEQFQLYQTYVERGYAIILQLQIVDRVAETVRFHREWYDGTGYCTGLRGEEIPLLARILAVADFTDRHRRWDETDAEIAATLTARAGTEFDPVCVEAMKTLLQ
;
A
#
# COMPACT_ATOMS: atom_id res chain seq x y z
N MET A 1 5.24 -37.07 5.53
CA MET A 1 5.21 -35.67 5.96
C MET A 1 4.06 -35.43 6.93
N LYS A 2 4.26 -35.64 8.21
CA LYS A 2 3.27 -35.29 9.26
C LYS A 2 3.52 -33.82 9.66
N ARG A 3 2.91 -32.86 8.95
CA ARG A 3 2.80 -31.51 9.48
C ARG A 3 1.77 -31.57 10.61
N SER A 4 2.17 -31.26 11.83
CA SER A 4 1.29 -31.28 12.99
C SER A 4 0.12 -30.32 12.75
N PHE A 5 -1.11 -30.79 12.95
CA PHE A 5 -2.35 -30.02 12.79
C PHE A 5 -2.38 -28.78 13.70
N PHE A 6 -1.71 -28.83 14.82
CA PHE A 6 -1.76 -27.79 15.86
C PHE A 6 -1.10 -26.45 15.46
N PRO A 7 0.13 -26.39 14.85
CA PRO A 7 0.67 -25.13 14.37
C PRO A 7 -0.15 -24.50 13.24
N PHE A 8 -0.74 -25.32 12.36
CA PHE A 8 -1.62 -24.85 11.30
C PHE A 8 -2.90 -24.21 11.88
N PHE A 9 -3.49 -24.83 12.89
CA PHE A 9 -4.68 -24.32 13.58
C PHE A 9 -4.42 -22.98 14.27
N LEU A 10 -3.30 -22.83 14.98
CA LEU A 10 -2.89 -21.56 15.60
C LEU A 10 -2.60 -20.46 14.57
N GLN A 11 -2.02 -20.82 13.44
CA GLN A 11 -1.73 -19.89 12.35
C GLN A 11 -3.02 -19.42 11.66
N THR A 12 -3.99 -20.31 11.48
CA THR A 12 -5.32 -19.99 10.93
C THR A 12 -6.08 -19.03 11.86
N ILE A 13 -6.01 -19.23 13.18
CA ILE A 13 -6.58 -18.30 14.16
C ILE A 13 -5.92 -16.92 14.06
N ARG A 14 -4.60 -16.86 13.89
CA ARG A 14 -3.83 -15.62 13.81
C ARG A 14 -4.13 -14.81 12.54
N ILE A 15 -4.41 -15.49 11.43
CA ILE A 15 -4.68 -14.87 10.13
C ILE A 15 -6.10 -14.30 10.06
N HIS A 16 -7.09 -14.97 10.64
CA HIS A 16 -8.46 -14.45 10.74
C HIS A 16 -8.52 -13.11 11.51
N TYR A 17 -7.49 -12.83 12.29
CA TYR A 17 -7.30 -11.60 13.05
C TYR A 17 -6.89 -10.40 12.20
N GLN A 18 -6.39 -10.61 10.99
CA GLN A 18 -5.75 -9.57 10.19
C GLN A 18 -6.63 -9.03 9.07
N ASP A 19 -7.86 -9.56 8.92
CA ASP A 19 -8.78 -9.10 7.91
C ASP A 19 -9.98 -8.35 8.54
N PRO A 20 -9.84 -7.02 8.73
CA PRO A 20 -10.92 -6.20 9.28
C PRO A 20 -12.13 -6.11 8.34
N GLU A 21 -11.97 -6.36 7.03
CA GLU A 21 -13.07 -6.27 6.08
C GLU A 21 -14.06 -7.41 6.25
N LEU A 22 -13.58 -8.65 6.44
CA LEU A 22 -14.46 -9.79 6.65
C LEU A 22 -15.30 -9.65 7.92
N ALA A 23 -14.70 -9.17 9.01
CA ALA A 23 -15.40 -8.88 10.26
C ALA A 23 -16.47 -7.79 10.06
N PHE A 24 -16.13 -6.73 9.32
CA PHE A 24 -17.06 -5.64 8.99
C PHE A 24 -18.28 -6.12 8.19
N TYR A 25 -18.07 -6.89 7.12
CA TYR A 25 -19.16 -7.44 6.31
C TYR A 25 -20.05 -8.37 7.13
N THR A 26 -19.47 -9.21 8.01
CA THR A 26 -20.24 -10.13 8.85
C THR A 26 -21.08 -9.38 9.89
N LYS A 27 -20.55 -8.33 10.51
CA LYS A 27 -21.31 -7.42 11.39
C LYS A 27 -22.43 -6.72 10.65
N GLY A 28 -22.20 -6.30 9.40
CA GLY A 28 -23.21 -5.71 8.53
C GLY A 28 -24.38 -6.66 8.25
N VAL A 29 -24.12 -7.92 7.95
CA VAL A 29 -25.14 -8.96 7.77
C VAL A 29 -25.93 -9.18 9.04
N LEU A 30 -25.28 -9.22 10.21
CA LEU A 30 -25.96 -9.34 11.50
C LEU A 30 -26.83 -8.13 11.81
N GLY A 31 -26.37 -6.91 11.52
CA GLY A 31 -27.16 -5.70 11.65
C GLY A 31 -28.44 -5.73 10.80
N LEU A 32 -28.36 -6.20 9.55
CA LEU A 32 -29.51 -6.39 8.68
C LEU A 32 -30.49 -7.42 9.23
N LEU A 33 -30.01 -8.53 9.77
CA LEU A 33 -30.87 -9.55 10.40
C LEU A 33 -31.61 -8.98 11.63
N TRP A 34 -30.94 -8.14 12.41
CA TRP A 34 -31.58 -7.44 13.53
C TRP A 34 -32.68 -6.46 13.09
N LEU A 35 -32.42 -5.71 12.02
CA LEU A 35 -33.44 -4.81 11.46
C LEU A 35 -34.67 -5.57 11.00
N VAL A 36 -34.56 -6.80 10.51
CA VAL A 36 -35.68 -7.65 10.14
C VAL A 36 -36.43 -8.16 11.40
N GLN A 37 -35.70 -8.42 12.50
CA GLN A 37 -36.34 -8.90 13.75
C GLN A 37 -37.25 -7.87 14.42
N LEU A 38 -36.91 -6.57 14.32
CA LEU A 38 -37.67 -5.51 14.94
C LEU A 38 -39.13 -5.44 14.48
N PRO A 39 -39.45 -5.38 13.17
CA PRO A 39 -40.82 -5.41 12.71
C PRO A 39 -41.54 -6.74 13.01
N VAL A 40 -40.80 -7.86 13.01
CA VAL A 40 -41.39 -9.17 13.39
C VAL A 40 -41.84 -9.18 14.84
N ALA A 41 -41.05 -8.63 15.78
CA ALA A 41 -41.44 -8.53 17.18
C ALA A 41 -42.69 -7.65 17.39
N LEU A 42 -42.85 -6.57 16.63
CA LEU A 42 -44.05 -5.72 16.64
C LEU A 42 -45.25 -6.45 16.04
N TRP A 43 -45.06 -7.14 14.91
CA TRP A 43 -46.15 -7.90 14.25
C TRP A 43 -46.77 -8.96 15.17
N TYR A 44 -45.96 -9.62 16.00
CA TYR A 44 -46.43 -10.62 16.95
C TYR A 44 -46.93 -10.02 18.29
N GLY A 45 -47.06 -8.69 18.37
CA GLY A 45 -47.63 -8.00 19.56
C GLY A 45 -46.76 -8.10 20.81
N ALA A 46 -45.42 -8.14 20.63
CA ALA A 46 -44.46 -8.28 21.71
C ALA A 46 -43.63 -6.99 21.92
N PRO A 47 -44.21 -5.87 22.38
CA PRO A 47 -43.54 -4.58 22.48
C PRO A 47 -42.35 -4.60 23.45
N ALA A 48 -42.39 -5.37 24.51
CA ALA A 48 -41.29 -5.49 25.46
C ALA A 48 -40.04 -6.12 24.79
N GLN A 49 -40.23 -7.07 23.87
CA GLN A 49 -39.17 -7.70 23.12
C GLN A 49 -38.59 -6.77 22.04
N PHE A 50 -39.47 -5.97 21.41
CA PHE A 50 -39.04 -4.91 20.49
C PHE A 50 -38.10 -3.92 21.16
N TYR A 51 -38.45 -3.40 22.33
CA TYR A 51 -37.59 -2.46 23.06
C TYR A 51 -36.30 -3.10 23.57
N ALA A 52 -36.35 -4.38 23.99
CA ALA A 52 -35.15 -5.11 24.39
C ALA A 52 -34.17 -5.33 23.21
N LEU A 53 -34.68 -5.71 22.03
CA LEU A 53 -33.89 -5.86 20.80
C LEU A 53 -33.33 -4.52 20.32
N LEU A 54 -34.12 -3.46 20.35
CA LEU A 54 -33.70 -2.12 19.99
C LEU A 54 -32.57 -1.62 20.92
N GLY A 55 -32.74 -1.81 22.23
CA GLY A 55 -31.70 -1.45 23.20
C GLY A 55 -30.41 -2.22 23.01
N ALA A 56 -30.48 -3.52 22.74
CA ALA A 56 -29.33 -4.35 22.47
C ALA A 56 -28.62 -3.96 21.15
N MET A 57 -29.38 -3.62 20.11
CA MET A 57 -28.82 -3.12 18.84
C MET A 57 -28.10 -1.79 19.04
N LEU A 58 -28.70 -0.84 19.78
CA LEU A 58 -28.06 0.43 20.09
C LEU A 58 -26.80 0.26 20.94
N LEU A 59 -26.79 -0.70 21.87
CA LEU A 59 -25.62 -1.03 22.68
C LEU A 59 -24.50 -1.62 21.82
N ALA A 60 -24.82 -2.53 20.89
CA ALA A 60 -23.83 -3.11 19.97
C ALA A 60 -23.24 -2.05 19.04
N ILE A 61 -24.07 -1.17 18.47
CA ILE A 61 -23.60 -0.04 17.65
C ILE A 61 -22.74 0.91 18.50
N GLY A 62 -23.14 1.19 19.76
CA GLY A 62 -22.35 2.00 20.68
C GLY A 62 -20.96 1.42 20.95
N VAL A 63 -20.87 0.11 21.12
CA VAL A 63 -19.57 -0.59 21.29
C VAL A 63 -18.71 -0.48 20.04
N ASP A 64 -19.30 -0.65 18.84
CA ASP A 64 -18.56 -0.55 17.59
C ASP A 64 -18.12 0.90 17.26
N LEU A 65 -18.81 1.92 17.78
CA LEU A 65 -18.45 3.34 17.60
C LEU A 65 -17.35 3.82 18.55
N VAL A 66 -17.07 3.11 19.66
CA VAL A 66 -15.99 3.47 20.57
C VAL A 66 -14.65 3.11 19.93
N PRO A 67 -13.73 4.08 19.70
CA PRO A 67 -12.43 3.80 19.14
C PRO A 67 -11.56 3.10 20.18
N PHE A 68 -11.60 1.79 20.25
CA PHE A 68 -10.65 1.00 21.04
C PHE A 68 -9.26 1.02 20.39
N PRO A 69 -8.17 1.09 21.17
CA PRO A 69 -6.81 0.97 20.63
C PRO A 69 -6.68 -0.32 19.82
N ARG A 70 -6.09 -0.24 18.64
CA ARG A 70 -5.95 -1.36 17.66
C ARG A 70 -5.47 -2.70 18.24
N GLN A 71 -4.89 -2.71 19.43
CA GLN A 71 -4.48 -3.93 20.15
C GLN A 71 -5.65 -4.70 20.82
N HIS A 72 -6.85 -4.12 20.92
CA HIS A 72 -7.99 -4.70 21.65
C HIS A 72 -9.22 -4.99 20.76
N SER A 73 -9.04 -5.08 19.44
CA SER A 73 -10.14 -5.29 18.47
C SER A 73 -11.02 -6.55 18.71
N ARG A 74 -10.55 -7.48 19.54
CA ARG A 74 -11.34 -8.68 19.93
C ARG A 74 -12.40 -8.42 20.96
N THR A 75 -12.21 -7.46 21.83
CA THR A 75 -13.15 -7.19 22.92
C THR A 75 -14.52 -6.85 22.35
N ASP A 76 -14.52 -6.09 21.23
CA ASP A 76 -15.75 -5.66 20.55
C ASP A 76 -16.50 -6.83 19.96
N ASP A 77 -15.80 -7.76 19.29
CA ASP A 77 -16.41 -8.94 18.68
C ASP A 77 -17.01 -9.86 19.72
N TYR A 78 -16.34 -10.06 20.86
CA TYR A 78 -16.86 -10.86 21.98
C TYR A 78 -18.04 -10.18 22.66
N VAL A 79 -18.00 -8.85 22.86
CA VAL A 79 -19.10 -8.09 23.45
C VAL A 79 -20.31 -8.14 22.53
N THR A 80 -20.15 -7.89 21.25
CA THR A 80 -21.22 -7.98 20.25
C THR A 80 -21.85 -9.38 20.24
N SER A 81 -21.01 -10.43 20.25
CA SER A 81 -21.48 -11.82 20.30
C SER A 81 -22.22 -12.16 21.58
N ALA A 82 -21.74 -11.67 22.73
CA ALA A 82 -22.42 -11.87 24.02
C ALA A 82 -23.77 -11.16 24.06
N VAL A 83 -23.85 -9.92 23.60
CA VAL A 83 -25.09 -9.14 23.53
C VAL A 83 -26.12 -9.84 22.63
N MET A 84 -25.70 -10.34 21.47
CA MET A 84 -26.56 -11.08 20.56
C MET A 84 -27.07 -12.38 21.15
N LEU A 85 -26.23 -13.11 21.90
CA LEU A 85 -26.66 -14.33 22.60
C LEU A 85 -27.78 -14.01 23.63
N VAL A 86 -27.58 -12.95 24.42
CA VAL A 86 -28.58 -12.48 25.39
C VAL A 86 -29.87 -12.11 24.67
N CYS A 87 -29.83 -11.43 23.52
CA CYS A 87 -31.00 -11.11 22.72
C CYS A 87 -31.75 -12.36 22.25
N CYS A 88 -31.02 -13.39 21.78
CA CYS A 88 -31.61 -14.66 21.41
C CYS A 88 -32.36 -15.29 22.60
N PHE A 89 -31.79 -15.27 23.80
CA PHE A 89 -32.45 -15.78 25.01
C PHE A 89 -33.66 -14.96 25.43
N VAL A 90 -33.65 -13.63 25.31
CA VAL A 90 -34.81 -12.77 25.54
C VAL A 90 -35.94 -13.12 24.59
N LEU A 91 -35.67 -13.42 23.32
CA LEU A 91 -36.64 -13.90 22.35
C LEU A 91 -37.23 -15.26 22.73
N PHE A 92 -36.43 -16.16 23.34
CA PHE A 92 -36.91 -17.43 23.86
C PHE A 92 -37.80 -17.27 25.10
N TRP A 93 -37.45 -16.36 26.01
CA TRP A 93 -38.08 -16.28 27.36
C TRP A 93 -39.57 -15.95 27.32
N LYS A 94 -39.96 -15.01 26.47
CA LYS A 94 -41.38 -14.59 26.37
C LYS A 94 -42.02 -14.88 25.00
N ALA A 95 -41.53 -15.89 24.32
CA ALA A 95 -41.77 -16.12 22.92
C ALA A 95 -43.25 -16.27 22.53
N SER A 96 -43.85 -15.15 22.24
CA SER A 96 -45.00 -15.08 21.33
C SER A 96 -44.59 -15.36 19.86
N ILE A 97 -43.27 -15.43 19.57
CA ILE A 97 -42.72 -15.46 18.21
C ILE A 97 -42.49 -16.91 17.69
N GLY A 98 -42.77 -17.96 18.52
CA GLY A 98 -42.78 -19.35 18.08
C GLY A 98 -41.46 -19.84 17.42
N TYR A 99 -41.56 -20.46 16.25
CA TYR A 99 -40.42 -21.03 15.52
C TYR A 99 -39.34 -20.00 15.12
N PHE A 100 -39.68 -18.71 15.01
CA PHE A 100 -38.71 -17.68 14.65
C PHE A 100 -37.59 -17.53 15.68
N SER A 101 -37.88 -17.72 16.98
CA SER A 101 -36.84 -17.66 18.03
C SER A 101 -35.72 -18.69 17.80
N VAL A 102 -36.09 -19.90 17.40
CA VAL A 102 -35.15 -20.97 17.08
C VAL A 102 -34.34 -20.61 15.85
N PHE A 103 -34.98 -20.12 14.81
CA PHE A 103 -34.34 -19.70 13.58
C PHE A 103 -33.31 -18.62 13.80
N PHE A 104 -33.62 -17.59 14.61
CA PHE A 104 -32.68 -16.54 14.95
C PHE A 104 -31.48 -17.03 15.76
N LEU A 105 -31.67 -17.95 16.69
CA LEU A 105 -30.55 -18.55 17.42
C LEU A 105 -29.63 -19.30 16.48
N LEU A 106 -30.16 -20.03 15.52
CA LEU A 106 -29.35 -20.79 14.53
C LEU A 106 -28.56 -19.84 13.63
N ILE A 107 -29.19 -18.76 13.13
CA ILE A 107 -28.49 -17.75 12.33
C ILE A 107 -27.42 -17.05 13.18
N TYR A 108 -27.73 -16.68 14.42
CA TYR A 108 -26.74 -16.11 15.32
C TYR A 108 -25.52 -17.00 15.47
N LEU A 109 -25.72 -18.29 15.74
CA LEU A 109 -24.62 -19.23 15.91
C LEU A 109 -23.80 -19.40 14.63
N PHE A 110 -24.46 -19.43 13.48
CA PHE A 110 -23.80 -19.44 12.18
C PHE A 110 -22.93 -18.20 11.98
N CYS A 111 -23.49 -17.00 12.16
CA CYS A 111 -22.75 -15.76 12.02
C CYS A 111 -21.61 -15.63 13.05
N ASN A 112 -21.84 -16.09 14.27
CA ASN A 112 -20.84 -16.04 15.33
C ASN A 112 -19.56 -16.86 15.00
N VAL A 113 -19.72 -17.98 14.27
CA VAL A 113 -18.58 -18.77 13.80
C VAL A 113 -17.73 -17.98 12.79
N PHE A 114 -18.35 -17.11 11.99
CA PHE A 114 -17.62 -16.23 11.06
C PHE A 114 -16.94 -15.06 11.76
N ILE A 115 -17.59 -14.46 12.78
CA ILE A 115 -17.01 -13.30 13.49
C ILE A 115 -15.83 -13.72 14.36
N LEU A 116 -16.02 -14.75 15.19
CA LEU A 116 -15.03 -15.15 16.19
C LEU A 116 -14.09 -16.28 15.72
N GLY A 117 -14.37 -16.86 14.56
CA GLY A 117 -13.71 -18.07 14.09
C GLY A 117 -14.13 -19.31 14.88
N ILE A 118 -13.59 -20.46 14.47
CA ILE A 118 -13.95 -21.77 15.05
C ILE A 118 -13.68 -21.84 16.56
N ALA A 119 -12.52 -21.41 17.00
CA ALA A 119 -12.13 -21.50 18.41
C ALA A 119 -12.83 -20.48 19.30
N GLY A 120 -12.96 -19.24 18.81
CA GLY A 120 -13.61 -18.14 19.57
C GLY A 120 -15.11 -18.33 19.73
N SER A 121 -15.80 -18.98 18.77
CA SER A 121 -17.24 -19.21 18.81
C SER A 121 -17.66 -20.42 19.65
N ALA A 122 -16.74 -21.35 19.95
CA ALA A 122 -17.04 -22.57 20.68
C ALA A 122 -17.77 -22.34 22.03
N PRO A 123 -17.33 -21.43 22.92
CA PRO A 123 -18.03 -21.19 24.19
C PRO A 123 -19.46 -20.67 23.97
N PHE A 124 -19.68 -19.81 22.98
CA PHE A 124 -21.03 -19.29 22.66
C PHE A 124 -21.93 -20.37 22.08
N SER A 125 -21.39 -21.26 21.26
CA SER A 125 -22.13 -22.42 20.72
C SER A 125 -22.55 -23.37 21.84
N LEU A 126 -21.67 -23.64 22.81
CA LEU A 126 -21.99 -24.48 23.97
C LEU A 126 -23.05 -23.82 24.88
N LEU A 127 -22.97 -22.50 25.11
CA LEU A 127 -23.99 -21.76 25.87
C LEU A 127 -25.33 -21.76 25.11
N GLY A 128 -25.33 -21.61 23.80
CA GLY A 128 -26.53 -21.69 22.97
C GLY A 128 -27.18 -23.07 23.07
N LEU A 129 -26.39 -24.16 22.95
CA LEU A 129 -26.89 -25.53 23.15
C LEU A 129 -27.49 -25.76 24.53
N LYS A 130 -26.78 -25.29 25.59
CA LYS A 130 -27.30 -25.36 26.96
C LYS A 130 -28.62 -24.61 27.12
N GLY A 131 -28.74 -23.42 26.50
CA GLY A 131 -30.00 -22.65 26.48
C GLY A 131 -31.15 -23.40 25.82
N VAL A 132 -30.92 -24.01 24.65
CA VAL A 132 -31.91 -24.87 23.98
C VAL A 132 -32.34 -26.01 24.88
N MET A 133 -31.42 -26.69 25.57
CA MET A 133 -31.74 -27.79 26.47
C MET A 133 -32.58 -27.33 27.69
N LEU A 134 -32.29 -26.12 28.23
CA LEU A 134 -33.09 -25.55 29.32
C LEU A 134 -34.49 -25.14 28.84
N CYS A 135 -34.62 -24.64 27.62
CA CYS A 135 -35.94 -24.39 27.03
C CYS A 135 -36.77 -25.69 26.89
N LEU A 136 -36.15 -26.76 26.41
CA LEU A 136 -36.80 -28.06 26.22
C LEU A 136 -37.25 -28.71 27.54
N ARG A 137 -36.50 -28.44 28.63
CA ARG A 137 -36.85 -28.92 29.97
C ARG A 137 -37.93 -28.08 30.67
N GLY A 138 -38.51 -27.08 30.01
CA GLY A 138 -39.50 -26.20 30.56
C GLY A 138 -38.99 -25.18 31.60
N VAL A 139 -37.64 -25.04 31.71
CA VAL A 139 -37.03 -24.10 32.67
C VAL A 139 -37.16 -22.65 32.18
N LEU A 140 -36.88 -22.42 30.89
CA LEU A 140 -36.95 -21.09 30.25
C LEU A 140 -38.26 -20.83 29.52
N VAL A 141 -38.95 -21.86 29.07
CA VAL A 141 -40.21 -21.78 28.33
C VAL A 141 -41.23 -22.71 28.98
N ALA A 142 -42.34 -22.16 29.43
CA ALA A 142 -43.43 -22.97 29.91
C ALA A 142 -44.10 -23.69 28.73
N ASP A 143 -44.36 -24.99 28.92
CA ASP A 143 -44.99 -25.88 27.93
C ASP A 143 -44.38 -25.77 26.51
N PRO A 144 -43.13 -26.26 26.28
CA PRO A 144 -42.48 -26.20 24.98
C PRO A 144 -43.24 -26.96 23.89
N ALA A 145 -43.92 -28.04 24.26
CA ALA A 145 -44.70 -28.86 23.32
C ALA A 145 -45.91 -28.14 22.74
N ALA A 146 -46.65 -27.41 23.58
CA ALA A 146 -47.75 -26.60 23.13
C ALA A 146 -47.31 -25.43 22.26
N ARG A 147 -46.12 -24.90 22.53
CA ARG A 147 -45.57 -23.74 21.81
C ARG A 147 -44.91 -24.08 20.47
N TYR A 148 -44.16 -25.14 20.42
CA TYR A 148 -43.36 -25.53 19.24
C TYR A 148 -43.84 -26.80 18.52
N GLY A 149 -44.91 -27.41 19.03
CA GLY A 149 -45.45 -28.68 18.56
C GLY A 149 -44.73 -29.90 19.18
N ALA A 150 -45.53 -30.89 19.58
CA ALA A 150 -45.05 -32.08 20.28
C ALA A 150 -44.02 -32.87 19.48
N ASP A 151 -44.18 -32.93 18.14
CA ASP A 151 -43.30 -33.66 17.25
C ASP A 151 -41.99 -32.91 16.92
N PHE A 152 -41.98 -31.61 17.01
CA PHE A 152 -40.84 -30.77 16.68
C PHE A 152 -39.83 -30.67 17.84
N VAL A 153 -40.35 -30.56 19.06
CA VAL A 153 -39.51 -30.38 20.27
C VAL A 153 -38.42 -31.45 20.42
N PRO A 154 -38.68 -32.77 20.24
CA PRO A 154 -37.65 -33.80 20.36
C PRO A 154 -36.57 -33.73 19.25
N ARG A 155 -36.93 -33.16 18.08
CA ARG A 155 -36.03 -33.06 16.92
C ARG A 155 -35.13 -31.82 16.98
N LEU A 156 -35.45 -30.84 17.79
CA LEU A 156 -34.76 -29.56 17.87
C LEU A 156 -33.28 -29.69 18.21
N PRO A 157 -32.84 -30.50 19.22
CA PRO A 157 -31.40 -30.67 19.49
C PRO A 157 -30.62 -31.26 18.34
N PHE A 158 -31.22 -32.23 17.65
CA PHE A 158 -30.60 -32.87 16.49
C PHE A 158 -30.45 -31.87 15.32
N LEU A 159 -31.50 -31.13 15.01
CA LEU A 159 -31.48 -30.07 13.98
C LEU A 159 -30.43 -29.01 14.31
N PHE A 160 -30.35 -28.60 15.58
CA PHE A 160 -29.34 -27.65 16.05
C PHE A 160 -27.92 -28.15 15.82
N LEU A 161 -27.63 -29.40 16.18
CA LEU A 161 -26.31 -30.01 15.98
C LEU A 161 -25.96 -30.16 14.49
N CYS A 162 -26.94 -30.50 13.64
CA CYS A 162 -26.72 -30.61 12.18
C CYS A 162 -26.38 -29.23 11.58
N ILE A 163 -27.13 -28.18 11.91
CA ILE A 163 -26.87 -26.82 11.39
C ILE A 163 -25.54 -26.29 11.92
N LEU A 164 -25.26 -26.49 13.20
CA LEU A 164 -23.98 -26.10 13.78
C LEU A 164 -22.81 -26.83 13.10
N GLY A 165 -22.94 -28.13 12.89
CA GLY A 165 -21.92 -28.93 12.18
C GLY A 165 -21.68 -28.43 10.75
N ILE A 166 -22.76 -28.14 9.99
CA ILE A 166 -22.65 -27.56 8.64
C ILE A 166 -21.95 -26.18 8.70
N ALA A 167 -22.34 -25.31 9.65
CA ALA A 167 -21.71 -24.01 9.81
C ALA A 167 -20.19 -24.12 10.07
N TYR A 168 -19.79 -25.05 10.95
CA TYR A 168 -18.37 -25.28 11.24
C TYR A 168 -17.62 -25.81 10.01
N ILE A 169 -18.21 -26.75 9.25
CA ILE A 169 -17.59 -27.28 8.03
C ILE A 169 -17.41 -26.18 6.98
N ILE A 170 -18.46 -25.39 6.71
CA ILE A 170 -18.40 -24.31 5.73
C ILE A 170 -17.32 -23.29 6.17
N THR A 171 -17.32 -22.89 7.44
CA THR A 171 -16.31 -21.94 7.96
C THR A 171 -14.91 -22.48 7.85
N PHE A 172 -14.72 -23.79 8.14
CA PHE A 172 -13.40 -24.42 7.99
C PHE A 172 -12.88 -24.32 6.54
N PHE A 173 -13.72 -24.62 5.54
CA PHE A 173 -13.33 -24.51 4.13
C PHE A 173 -13.08 -23.07 3.70
N ILE A 174 -13.91 -22.12 4.13
CA ILE A 174 -13.73 -20.70 3.83
C ILE A 174 -12.42 -20.21 4.45
N GLN A 175 -12.17 -20.49 5.71
CA GLN A 175 -10.93 -20.09 6.38
C GLN A 175 -9.70 -20.70 5.70
N ARG A 176 -9.76 -21.97 5.32
CA ARG A 176 -8.69 -22.64 4.58
C ARG A 176 -8.42 -21.95 3.25
N TYR A 177 -9.46 -21.66 2.48
CA TYR A 177 -9.34 -20.94 1.20
C TYR A 177 -8.67 -19.57 1.37
N TRP A 178 -9.10 -18.78 2.37
CA TRP A 178 -8.51 -17.46 2.63
C TRP A 178 -7.06 -17.53 3.08
N VAL A 179 -6.72 -18.52 3.92
CA VAL A 179 -5.32 -18.74 4.33
C VAL A 179 -4.43 -19.05 3.13
N GLU A 180 -4.88 -19.93 2.24
CA GLU A 180 -4.14 -20.28 1.02
C GLU A 180 -3.98 -19.04 0.11
N LYS A 181 -5.04 -18.27 -0.08
CA LYS A 181 -5.00 -17.03 -0.87
C LYS A 181 -4.04 -16.01 -0.28
N LEU A 182 -4.10 -15.76 1.03
CA LEU A 182 -3.22 -14.81 1.69
C LEU A 182 -1.75 -15.24 1.59
N GLN A 183 -1.46 -16.53 1.77
CA GLN A 183 -0.11 -17.05 1.57
C GLN A 183 0.39 -16.83 0.14
N GLN A 184 -0.46 -17.06 -0.87
CA GLN A 184 -0.14 -16.80 -2.28
C GLN A 184 0.18 -15.31 -2.51
N HIS A 185 -0.63 -14.40 -1.94
CA HIS A 185 -0.39 -12.96 -2.03
C HIS A 185 0.94 -12.55 -1.39
N VAL A 186 1.25 -13.04 -0.19
CA VAL A 186 2.53 -12.75 0.49
C VAL A 186 3.72 -13.25 -0.32
N ILE A 187 3.64 -14.47 -0.86
CA ILE A 187 4.70 -15.04 -1.70
C ILE A 187 4.87 -14.23 -2.99
N LEU A 188 3.76 -13.84 -3.62
CA LEU A 188 3.78 -13.03 -4.84
C LEU A 188 4.39 -11.65 -4.60
N GLN A 189 4.00 -10.97 -3.51
CA GLN A 189 4.61 -9.69 -3.12
C GLN A 189 6.10 -9.82 -2.89
N ALA A 190 6.53 -10.81 -2.12
CA ALA A 190 7.95 -11.06 -1.89
C ALA A 190 8.74 -11.32 -3.18
N ARG A 191 8.14 -12.01 -4.16
CA ARG A 191 8.74 -12.20 -5.50
C ARG A 191 8.85 -10.88 -6.26
N ILE A 192 7.77 -10.07 -6.27
CA ILE A 192 7.77 -8.75 -6.92
C ILE A 192 8.86 -7.88 -6.32
N ASP A 193 8.99 -7.83 -5.00
CA ASP A 193 9.99 -7.03 -4.32
C ASP A 193 11.42 -7.53 -4.63
N THR A 194 11.61 -8.85 -4.69
CA THR A 194 12.90 -9.45 -5.09
C THR A 194 13.27 -9.13 -6.53
N GLU A 195 12.32 -9.26 -7.47
CA GLU A 195 12.57 -8.92 -8.87
C GLU A 195 12.82 -7.41 -9.09
N ARG A 196 12.10 -6.54 -8.36
CA ARG A 196 12.37 -5.09 -8.37
C ARG A 196 13.77 -4.77 -7.88
N ALA A 197 14.20 -5.38 -6.77
CA ALA A 197 15.55 -5.20 -6.26
C ALA A 197 16.62 -5.67 -7.27
N ARG A 198 16.38 -6.83 -7.92
CA ARG A 198 17.26 -7.37 -8.96
C ARG A 198 17.34 -6.46 -10.18
N LEU A 199 16.21 -5.96 -10.66
CA LEU A 199 16.17 -5.02 -11.77
C LEU A 199 16.90 -3.71 -11.43
N SER A 200 16.74 -3.19 -10.22
CA SER A 200 17.48 -2.01 -9.75
C SER A 200 18.98 -2.26 -9.69
N GLU A 201 19.43 -3.43 -9.22
CA GLU A 201 20.85 -3.80 -9.22
C GLU A 201 21.40 -3.96 -10.65
N MET A 202 20.64 -4.57 -11.55
CA MET A 202 21.04 -4.69 -12.96
C MET A 202 21.15 -3.32 -13.62
N SER A 203 20.21 -2.41 -13.37
CA SER A 203 20.28 -1.03 -13.89
C SER A 203 21.55 -0.33 -13.42
N LEU A 204 21.86 -0.44 -12.13
CA LEU A 204 23.09 0.14 -11.58
C LEU A 204 24.34 -0.42 -12.26
N LYS A 205 24.43 -1.73 -12.48
CA LYS A 205 25.56 -2.36 -13.20
C LYS A 205 25.69 -1.85 -14.64
N VAL A 206 24.57 -1.67 -15.34
CA VAL A 206 24.58 -1.13 -16.71
C VAL A 206 25.04 0.34 -16.71
N ILE A 207 24.51 1.17 -15.80
CA ILE A 207 24.94 2.57 -15.64
C ILE A 207 26.45 2.64 -15.37
N THR A 208 26.96 1.83 -14.44
CA THR A 208 28.40 1.78 -14.12
C THR A 208 29.24 1.32 -15.32
N ALA A 209 28.76 0.33 -16.08
CA ALA A 209 29.47 -0.12 -17.30
C ALA A 209 29.49 0.96 -18.38
N MET A 210 28.40 1.69 -18.58
CA MET A 210 28.35 2.82 -19.53
C MET A 210 29.29 3.95 -19.12
N TYR A 211 29.27 4.30 -17.84
CA TYR A 211 30.19 5.28 -17.27
C TYR A 211 31.67 4.84 -17.48
N SER A 212 32.00 3.59 -17.16
CA SER A 212 33.35 3.06 -17.39
C SER A 212 33.75 3.09 -18.87
N ALA A 213 32.84 2.82 -19.80
CA ALA A 213 33.09 2.92 -21.24
C ALA A 213 33.34 4.38 -21.66
N LEU A 214 32.61 5.33 -21.12
CA LEU A 214 32.82 6.76 -21.35
C LEU A 214 34.21 7.19 -20.82
N SER A 215 34.52 6.87 -19.56
CA SER A 215 35.80 7.21 -18.91
C SER A 215 37.01 6.62 -19.65
N SER A 216 36.87 5.42 -20.22
CA SER A 216 37.95 4.81 -21.02
C SER A 216 38.22 5.54 -22.34
N LYS A 217 37.21 6.19 -22.93
CA LYS A 217 37.31 6.95 -24.17
C LYS A 217 37.74 8.40 -23.95
N VAL A 218 37.25 9.02 -22.87
CA VAL A 218 37.53 10.41 -22.52
C VAL A 218 37.93 10.50 -21.04
N PRO A 219 39.25 10.28 -20.74
CA PRO A 219 39.71 10.18 -19.34
C PRO A 219 39.49 11.44 -18.50
N GLU A 220 39.40 12.63 -19.10
CA GLU A 220 39.12 13.88 -18.40
C GLU A 220 37.66 13.98 -17.88
N VAL A 221 36.76 13.17 -18.42
CA VAL A 221 35.31 13.14 -18.05
C VAL A 221 35.05 12.36 -16.76
N ASP A 222 35.96 11.46 -16.38
CA ASP A 222 35.79 10.55 -15.26
C ASP A 222 35.45 11.28 -13.94
N LEU A 223 36.39 12.07 -13.47
CA LEU A 223 36.22 12.84 -12.24
C LEU A 223 35.10 13.90 -12.38
N HIS A 224 34.90 14.47 -13.58
CA HIS A 224 33.84 15.42 -13.85
C HIS A 224 32.47 14.85 -13.62
N CYS A 225 32.12 13.75 -14.28
CA CYS A 225 30.80 13.14 -14.14
C CYS A 225 30.48 12.71 -12.71
N GLU A 226 31.49 12.21 -11.95
CA GLU A 226 31.28 11.86 -10.53
C GLU A 226 30.97 13.09 -9.67
N GLN A 227 31.73 14.19 -9.87
CA GLN A 227 31.50 15.42 -9.13
C GLN A 227 30.17 16.07 -9.48
N VAL A 228 29.81 16.12 -10.76
CA VAL A 228 28.50 16.60 -11.21
C VAL A 228 27.37 15.74 -10.65
N ALA A 229 27.53 14.43 -10.61
CA ALA A 229 26.54 13.53 -10.02
C ALA A 229 26.31 13.80 -8.53
N ALA A 230 27.40 13.95 -7.76
CA ALA A 230 27.35 14.27 -6.34
C ALA A 230 26.71 15.64 -6.09
N LEU A 231 27.08 16.65 -6.86
CA LEU A 231 26.51 18.00 -6.77
C LEU A 231 25.02 18.01 -7.13
N THR A 232 24.64 17.31 -8.21
CA THR A 232 23.23 17.22 -8.63
C THR A 232 22.37 16.55 -7.55
N GLN A 233 22.84 15.47 -6.95
CA GLN A 233 22.14 14.75 -5.88
C GLN A 233 21.98 15.64 -4.63
N GLU A 234 23.05 16.30 -4.21
CA GLU A 234 23.01 17.16 -3.01
C GLU A 234 22.12 18.36 -3.24
N LEU A 235 22.18 18.98 -4.41
CA LEU A 235 21.32 20.10 -4.77
C LEU A 235 19.86 19.71 -4.82
N ALA A 236 19.52 18.55 -5.40
CA ALA A 236 18.19 17.99 -5.42
C ALA A 236 17.66 17.74 -3.99
N ARG A 237 18.49 17.19 -3.09
CA ARG A 237 18.15 16.97 -1.69
C ARG A 237 17.86 18.28 -0.95
N ARG A 238 18.69 19.31 -1.14
CA ARG A 238 18.48 20.63 -0.53
C ARG A 238 17.23 21.34 -1.03
N MET A 239 16.87 21.11 -2.26
CA MET A 239 15.62 21.61 -2.85
C MET A 239 14.38 20.80 -2.42
N GLY A 240 14.53 19.78 -1.55
CA GLY A 240 13.44 19.02 -0.96
C GLY A 240 12.85 17.93 -1.87
N LEU A 241 13.57 17.48 -2.89
CA LEU A 241 13.15 16.37 -3.73
C LEU A 241 13.23 15.05 -2.94
N ASP A 242 12.39 14.08 -3.33
CA ASP A 242 12.37 12.75 -2.73
C ASP A 242 13.66 11.96 -3.03
N GLU A 243 13.93 10.93 -2.26
CA GLU A 243 15.15 10.11 -2.38
C GLU A 243 15.29 9.45 -3.76
N MET A 244 14.16 9.14 -4.42
CA MET A 244 14.16 8.59 -5.77
C MET A 244 14.63 9.64 -6.78
N ALA A 245 14.11 10.85 -6.71
CA ALA A 245 14.53 11.96 -7.57
C ALA A 245 16.00 12.33 -7.32
N CYS A 246 16.47 12.35 -6.06
CA CYS A 246 17.87 12.56 -5.74
C CYS A 246 18.78 11.51 -6.35
N ARG A 247 18.39 10.25 -6.31
CA ARG A 247 19.12 9.14 -6.96
C ARG A 247 19.10 9.25 -8.49
N ASP A 248 17.97 9.60 -9.08
CA ASP A 248 17.84 9.80 -10.52
C ASP A 248 18.72 10.97 -10.97
N GLY A 249 18.81 12.04 -10.19
CA GLY A 249 19.73 13.17 -10.39
C GLY A 249 21.20 12.73 -10.38
N TYR A 250 21.58 11.87 -9.42
CA TYR A 250 22.93 11.29 -9.37
C TYR A 250 23.26 10.49 -10.65
N TYR A 251 22.35 9.63 -11.10
CA TYR A 251 22.58 8.87 -12.33
C TYR A 251 22.59 9.74 -13.58
N ALA A 252 21.78 10.79 -13.62
CA ALA A 252 21.81 11.75 -14.71
C ALA A 252 23.17 12.48 -14.76
N GLY A 253 23.70 12.87 -13.60
CA GLY A 253 25.03 13.46 -13.51
C GLY A 253 26.16 12.52 -13.99
N LEU A 254 26.09 11.21 -13.65
CA LEU A 254 27.07 10.23 -14.16
C LEU A 254 26.99 10.04 -15.68
N LEU A 255 25.81 10.14 -16.25
CA LEU A 255 25.53 9.76 -17.64
C LEU A 255 25.36 10.96 -18.58
N HIS A 256 25.40 12.21 -18.08
CA HIS A 256 25.04 13.37 -18.90
C HIS A 256 25.92 13.55 -20.16
N GLU A 257 27.13 13.02 -20.14
CA GLU A 257 28.06 13.04 -21.28
C GLU A 257 28.16 11.69 -22.02
N VAL A 258 27.32 10.68 -21.68
CA VAL A 258 27.42 9.32 -22.27
C VAL A 258 27.27 9.32 -23.79
N GLY A 259 26.53 10.25 -24.36
CA GLY A 259 26.40 10.40 -25.80
C GLY A 259 27.71 10.82 -26.53
N ALA A 260 28.68 11.35 -25.79
CA ALA A 260 30.00 11.69 -26.34
C ALA A 260 30.78 10.45 -26.81
N VAL A 261 30.44 9.25 -26.30
CA VAL A 261 31.03 7.97 -26.80
C VAL A 261 30.82 7.82 -28.31
N GLY A 262 29.71 8.35 -28.87
CA GLY A 262 29.43 8.30 -30.31
C GLY A 262 30.06 9.40 -31.14
N LEU A 263 30.81 10.33 -30.56
CA LEU A 263 31.49 11.41 -31.29
C LEU A 263 32.87 11.01 -31.78
N PRO A 264 33.35 11.57 -32.92
CA PRO A 264 34.72 11.39 -33.37
C PRO A 264 35.72 12.01 -32.38
N ASP A 265 36.88 11.36 -32.21
CA ASP A 265 37.95 11.86 -31.34
C ASP A 265 38.46 13.25 -31.73
N ALA A 266 38.44 13.56 -33.02
CA ALA A 266 38.78 14.90 -33.55
C ALA A 266 37.88 16.01 -33.03
N VAL A 267 36.63 15.71 -32.64
CA VAL A 267 35.70 16.66 -32.01
C VAL A 267 35.91 16.72 -30.50
N LEU A 268 36.17 15.58 -29.89
CA LEU A 268 36.35 15.49 -28.43
C LEU A 268 37.64 16.07 -27.91
N GLN A 269 38.75 15.95 -28.70
CA GLN A 269 40.08 16.38 -28.30
C GLN A 269 40.41 17.83 -28.76
N ASN A 270 39.56 18.43 -29.60
CA ASN A 270 39.83 19.76 -30.12
C ASN A 270 39.25 20.84 -29.20
N ARG A 271 40.11 21.71 -28.67
CA ARG A 271 39.71 22.85 -27.83
C ARG A 271 39.03 24.01 -28.59
N GLN A 272 39.23 24.05 -29.91
CA GLN A 272 38.62 25.09 -30.78
C GLN A 272 37.84 24.40 -31.88
N LEU A 273 36.56 24.19 -31.65
CA LEU A 273 35.65 23.58 -32.60
C LEU A 273 35.28 24.58 -33.71
N THR A 274 35.27 24.12 -34.97
CA THR A 274 34.59 24.86 -36.05
C THR A 274 33.07 24.84 -35.81
N GLU A 275 32.34 25.71 -36.48
CA GLU A 275 30.88 25.73 -36.42
C GLU A 275 30.25 24.35 -36.71
N GLU A 276 30.73 23.67 -37.74
CA GLU A 276 30.27 22.31 -38.09
C GLU A 276 30.60 21.28 -37.01
N GLN A 277 31.79 21.37 -36.42
CA GLN A 277 32.20 20.50 -35.33
C GLN A 277 31.40 20.79 -34.07
N PHE A 278 31.04 22.06 -33.80
CA PHE A 278 30.20 22.41 -32.67
C PHE A 278 28.78 21.89 -32.85
N GLN A 279 28.19 22.01 -34.02
CA GLN A 279 26.89 21.40 -34.34
C GLN A 279 26.90 19.88 -34.15
N LEU A 280 27.97 19.22 -34.58
CA LEU A 280 28.14 17.79 -34.36
C LEU A 280 28.29 17.48 -32.86
N TYR A 281 29.04 18.28 -32.11
CA TYR A 281 29.19 18.15 -30.68
C TYR A 281 27.84 18.23 -29.98
N GLN A 282 26.98 19.19 -30.28
CA GLN A 282 25.67 19.35 -29.71
C GLN A 282 24.78 18.09 -29.82
N THR A 283 25.02 17.23 -30.83
CA THR A 283 24.24 15.98 -30.99
C THR A 283 24.48 14.96 -29.88
N TYR A 284 25.53 15.15 -29.02
CA TYR A 284 25.79 14.20 -27.94
C TYR A 284 24.62 14.06 -26.95
N VAL A 285 23.88 15.14 -26.74
CA VAL A 285 22.75 15.16 -25.82
C VAL A 285 21.64 14.22 -26.29
N GLU A 286 21.23 14.34 -27.55
CA GLU A 286 20.20 13.45 -28.14
C GLU A 286 20.69 12.01 -28.26
N ARG A 287 21.98 11.80 -28.53
CA ARG A 287 22.58 10.45 -28.52
C ARG A 287 22.56 9.84 -27.12
N GLY A 288 22.93 10.63 -26.09
CA GLY A 288 22.88 10.21 -24.70
C GLY A 288 21.46 9.83 -24.28
N TYR A 289 20.47 10.66 -24.62
CA TYR A 289 19.06 10.37 -24.42
C TYR A 289 18.65 9.03 -25.08
N ALA A 290 18.98 8.84 -26.36
CA ALA A 290 18.65 7.62 -27.09
C ALA A 290 19.28 6.35 -26.47
N ILE A 291 20.53 6.45 -25.99
CA ILE A 291 21.21 5.36 -25.30
C ILE A 291 20.52 5.02 -23.99
N ILE A 292 20.24 6.02 -23.15
CA ILE A 292 19.64 5.82 -21.82
C ILE A 292 18.21 5.32 -21.95
N LEU A 293 17.44 5.81 -22.91
CA LEU A 293 16.05 5.40 -23.15
C LEU A 293 15.94 3.89 -23.45
N GLN A 294 16.94 3.28 -24.10
CA GLN A 294 16.93 1.83 -24.38
C GLN A 294 16.97 0.97 -23.10
N LEU A 295 17.39 1.54 -21.97
CA LEU A 295 17.39 0.83 -20.68
C LEU A 295 15.99 0.60 -20.09
N GLN A 296 14.96 1.35 -20.53
CA GLN A 296 13.54 1.25 -20.14
C GLN A 296 13.25 1.31 -18.61
N ILE A 297 14.24 1.72 -17.81
CA ILE A 297 14.15 1.64 -16.34
C ILE A 297 14.28 3.03 -15.70
N VAL A 298 14.76 4.01 -16.44
CA VAL A 298 15.18 5.33 -15.93
C VAL A 298 14.73 6.48 -16.83
N ASP A 299 13.46 6.50 -17.23
CA ASP A 299 12.90 7.54 -18.13
C ASP A 299 13.21 8.96 -17.64
N ARG A 300 13.10 9.23 -16.34
CA ARG A 300 13.44 10.52 -15.74
C ARG A 300 14.91 10.88 -15.91
N VAL A 301 15.82 9.90 -15.81
CA VAL A 301 17.26 10.11 -16.06
C VAL A 301 17.49 10.48 -17.52
N ALA A 302 16.85 9.77 -18.45
CA ALA A 302 16.96 10.06 -19.88
C ALA A 302 16.50 11.48 -20.20
N GLU A 303 15.33 11.90 -19.72
CA GLU A 303 14.80 13.26 -19.88
C GLU A 303 15.74 14.31 -19.26
N THR A 304 16.25 14.05 -18.05
CA THR A 304 17.20 14.95 -17.37
C THR A 304 18.43 15.16 -18.22
N VAL A 305 19.01 14.08 -18.79
CA VAL A 305 20.16 14.17 -19.67
C VAL A 305 19.82 14.86 -21.00
N ARG A 306 18.62 14.66 -21.54
CA ARG A 306 18.20 15.31 -22.77
C ARG A 306 18.13 16.82 -22.65
N PHE A 307 17.59 17.32 -21.52
CA PHE A 307 17.25 18.74 -21.38
C PHE A 307 18.23 19.54 -20.53
N HIS A 308 19.36 18.98 -20.08
CA HIS A 308 20.31 19.71 -19.24
C HIS A 308 21.07 20.84 -19.96
N ARG A 309 20.96 20.92 -21.29
CA ARG A 309 21.53 22.00 -22.14
C ARG A 309 20.46 23.00 -22.61
N GLU A 310 19.22 22.83 -22.18
CA GLU A 310 18.23 23.89 -22.37
C GLU A 310 18.55 25.06 -21.44
N TRP A 311 18.42 26.27 -21.97
CA TRP A 311 18.56 27.49 -21.19
C TRP A 311 17.21 27.94 -20.65
N TYR A 312 17.22 28.55 -19.48
CA TYR A 312 15.97 28.92 -18.79
C TYR A 312 15.11 29.89 -19.62
N ASP A 313 15.73 30.74 -20.45
CA ASP A 313 15.07 31.67 -21.34
C ASP A 313 14.60 31.03 -22.68
N GLY A 314 14.93 29.76 -22.93
CA GLY A 314 14.60 29.03 -24.15
C GLY A 314 15.56 29.19 -25.31
N THR A 315 16.71 29.87 -25.10
CA THR A 315 17.74 30.05 -26.14
C THR A 315 18.82 28.97 -26.13
N GLY A 316 18.65 27.94 -25.29
CA GLY A 316 19.49 26.74 -25.25
C GLY A 316 19.34 25.86 -26.49
N TYR A 317 19.92 24.67 -26.44
CA TYR A 317 19.79 23.74 -27.55
C TYR A 317 19.21 22.41 -27.09
N CYS A 318 18.44 21.83 -27.92
CA CYS A 318 17.73 20.58 -28.09
C CYS A 318 16.31 20.83 -28.62
N THR A 319 15.40 21.40 -27.83
CA THR A 319 13.98 21.55 -28.18
C THR A 319 13.45 22.97 -27.98
N GLY A 320 14.19 23.83 -27.28
CA GLY A 320 13.79 25.22 -26.99
C GLY A 320 12.77 25.33 -25.85
N LEU A 321 12.74 24.39 -24.92
CA LEU A 321 11.97 24.49 -23.69
C LEU A 321 12.45 25.67 -22.84
N ARG A 322 11.53 26.31 -22.11
CA ARG A 322 11.85 27.50 -21.32
C ARG A 322 11.22 27.43 -19.93
N GLY A 323 11.88 28.04 -18.98
CA GLY A 323 11.38 28.17 -17.63
C GLY A 323 11.08 26.81 -16.99
N GLU A 324 9.87 26.66 -16.46
CA GLU A 324 9.42 25.45 -15.77
C GLU A 324 9.04 24.30 -16.72
N GLU A 325 8.99 24.54 -18.03
CA GLU A 325 8.83 23.46 -19.00
C GLU A 325 10.04 22.52 -19.01
N ILE A 326 11.23 23.05 -18.65
CA ILE A 326 12.43 22.26 -18.47
C ILE A 326 12.28 21.42 -17.18
N PRO A 327 12.44 20.09 -17.22
CA PRO A 327 12.37 19.25 -16.03
C PRO A 327 13.30 19.76 -14.90
N LEU A 328 12.80 19.79 -13.67
CA LEU A 328 13.55 20.37 -12.55
C LEU A 328 14.94 19.72 -12.37
N LEU A 329 15.05 18.40 -12.51
CA LEU A 329 16.35 17.73 -12.42
C LEU A 329 17.31 18.15 -13.53
N ALA A 330 16.82 18.48 -14.73
CA ALA A 330 17.66 19.01 -15.81
C ALA A 330 18.21 20.41 -15.49
N ARG A 331 17.36 21.28 -14.90
CA ARG A 331 17.77 22.61 -14.42
C ARG A 331 18.81 22.52 -13.29
N ILE A 332 18.64 21.55 -12.38
CA ILE A 332 19.60 21.26 -11.30
C ILE A 332 20.94 20.77 -11.89
N LEU A 333 20.88 19.81 -12.84
CA LEU A 333 22.04 19.24 -13.49
C LEU A 333 22.84 20.32 -14.25
N ALA A 334 22.17 21.24 -14.95
CA ALA A 334 22.79 22.35 -15.67
C ALA A 334 23.65 23.23 -14.72
N VAL A 335 23.13 23.59 -13.56
CA VAL A 335 23.85 24.38 -12.54
C VAL A 335 25.01 23.59 -11.94
N ALA A 336 24.83 22.28 -11.68
CA ALA A 336 25.86 21.42 -11.14
C ALA A 336 27.03 21.21 -12.15
N ASP A 337 26.70 20.98 -13.41
CA ASP A 337 27.68 20.83 -14.49
C ASP A 337 28.49 22.12 -14.69
N PHE A 338 27.82 23.28 -14.72
CA PHE A 338 28.50 24.58 -14.77
C PHE A 338 29.46 24.76 -13.60
N THR A 339 29.02 24.47 -12.38
CA THR A 339 29.81 24.63 -11.15
C THR A 339 31.08 23.80 -11.21
N ASP A 340 30.98 22.50 -11.56
CA ASP A 340 32.16 21.64 -11.63
C ASP A 340 33.14 22.05 -12.75
N ARG A 341 32.63 22.43 -13.92
CA ARG A 341 33.52 22.92 -15.03
C ARG A 341 34.32 24.14 -14.64
N HIS A 342 33.71 25.11 -13.94
CA HIS A 342 34.40 26.33 -13.52
C HIS A 342 35.37 26.08 -12.38
N ARG A 343 35.08 25.15 -11.46
CA ARG A 343 36.06 24.67 -10.45
C ARG A 343 37.30 24.08 -11.10
N ARG A 344 37.15 23.36 -12.22
CA ARG A 344 38.27 22.78 -12.98
C ARG A 344 39.13 23.81 -13.73
N TRP A 345 38.62 25.03 -13.89
CA TRP A 345 39.34 26.16 -14.41
C TRP A 345 39.96 27.01 -13.28
N ASP A 346 40.09 26.45 -12.09
CA ASP A 346 40.63 27.10 -10.89
C ASP A 346 39.90 28.37 -10.46
N GLU A 347 38.61 28.53 -10.85
CA GLU A 347 37.76 29.59 -10.36
C GLU A 347 37.33 29.32 -8.90
N THR A 348 37.32 30.33 -8.10
CA THR A 348 36.85 30.23 -6.70
C THR A 348 35.34 30.09 -6.62
N ASP A 349 34.84 29.48 -5.54
CA ASP A 349 33.39 29.31 -5.31
C ASP A 349 32.66 30.67 -5.30
N ALA A 350 33.33 31.76 -4.89
CA ALA A 350 32.79 33.10 -4.93
C ALA A 350 32.60 33.64 -6.36
N GLU A 351 33.58 33.41 -7.24
CA GLU A 351 33.53 33.80 -8.66
C GLU A 351 32.46 33.01 -9.39
N ILE A 352 32.36 31.68 -9.11
CA ILE A 352 31.30 30.80 -9.64
C ILE A 352 29.93 31.28 -9.21
N ALA A 353 29.75 31.61 -7.93
CA ALA A 353 28.48 32.13 -7.41
C ALA A 353 28.07 33.47 -8.04
N ALA A 354 29.05 34.34 -8.30
CA ALA A 354 28.82 35.62 -8.98
C ALA A 354 28.38 35.40 -10.44
N THR A 355 29.04 34.49 -11.16
CA THR A 355 28.72 34.16 -12.56
C THR A 355 27.34 33.49 -12.67
N LEU A 356 27.02 32.53 -11.78
CA LEU A 356 25.70 31.91 -11.71
C LEU A 356 24.61 32.95 -11.47
N THR A 357 24.84 33.90 -10.56
CA THR A 357 23.89 34.98 -10.26
C THR A 357 23.68 35.88 -11.48
N ALA A 358 24.73 36.23 -12.22
CA ALA A 358 24.63 37.04 -13.42
C ALA A 358 23.86 36.33 -14.57
N ARG A 359 23.86 35.01 -14.62
CA ARG A 359 23.17 34.21 -15.65
C ARG A 359 21.82 33.64 -15.17
N ALA A 360 21.41 33.93 -13.94
CA ALA A 360 20.11 33.51 -13.43
C ALA A 360 18.96 34.16 -14.22
N GLY A 361 17.98 33.37 -14.62
CA GLY A 361 16.83 33.79 -15.43
C GLY A 361 17.11 33.82 -16.95
N THR A 362 18.36 33.65 -17.37
CA THR A 362 18.74 33.47 -18.78
C THR A 362 19.19 32.04 -19.06
N GLU A 363 20.36 31.66 -18.64
CA GLU A 363 20.88 30.30 -18.80
C GLU A 363 20.36 29.35 -17.69
N PHE A 364 20.32 29.83 -16.45
CA PHE A 364 20.00 28.99 -15.28
C PHE A 364 18.71 29.41 -14.60
N ASP A 365 18.04 28.42 -14.01
CA ASP A 365 16.91 28.64 -13.11
C ASP A 365 17.35 29.42 -11.86
N PRO A 366 16.75 30.59 -11.57
CA PRO A 366 17.09 31.38 -10.39
C PRO A 366 16.96 30.62 -9.07
N VAL A 367 15.99 29.68 -8.97
CA VAL A 367 15.79 28.88 -7.76
C VAL A 367 16.92 27.88 -7.57
N CYS A 368 17.36 27.22 -8.64
CA CYS A 368 18.50 26.30 -8.62
C CYS A 368 19.81 27.04 -8.32
N VAL A 369 19.99 28.24 -8.88
CA VAL A 369 21.16 29.09 -8.60
C VAL A 369 21.21 29.46 -7.12
N GLU A 370 20.10 29.91 -6.52
CA GLU A 370 20.09 30.28 -5.10
C GLU A 370 20.41 29.11 -4.18
N ALA A 371 19.85 27.93 -4.51
CA ALA A 371 20.15 26.70 -3.80
C ALA A 371 21.64 26.30 -3.93
N MET A 372 22.28 26.46 -5.12
CA MET A 372 23.69 26.18 -5.32
C MET A 372 24.59 27.16 -4.55
N LYS A 373 24.25 28.44 -4.49
CA LYS A 373 24.99 29.43 -3.71
C LYS A 373 25.09 29.05 -2.24
N THR A 374 24.04 28.45 -1.67
CA THR A 374 24.10 27.97 -0.28
C THR A 374 24.99 26.73 -0.10
N LEU A 375 25.35 26.06 -1.20
CA LEU A 375 26.33 24.95 -1.21
C LEU A 375 27.78 25.45 -1.33
N LEU A 376 27.96 26.62 -1.94
CA LEU A 376 29.28 27.23 -2.20
C LEU A 376 29.77 28.10 -1.03
N GLN A 377 28.93 28.38 -0.04
CA GLN A 377 29.25 29.10 1.19
C GLN A 377 29.75 28.17 2.27
#